data_660576347ecfb3a162d58632fc97bdd4
#
_entry.id   660576347ecfb3a162d58632fc97bdd4
#
_cell.length_a   1.000
_cell.length_b   1.000
_cell.length_c   1.000
_cell.angle_alpha   90.00
_cell.angle_beta   90.00
_cell.angle_gamma   90.00
#
_symmetry.space_group_name_H-M   'P 1'
#
loop_
_entity.id
_entity.type
_entity.pdbx_description
1 polymer ?
#
loop_
_entity_poly.entity_id
_entity_poly.type
_entity_poly.pdbx_seq_one_letter_code
_entity_poly.pdbx_strand_id
1 'polypeptide(L)'
;YLLFVNIMSWPNPNEKFPIPAYKGLGFLKNFIQDPNIIVGDYTYYDDPEGVENFEKNVLYRSPMIENKLIIGKFCAIATGVKFIMNAANHKIDGISTYPFGIFGGERMESLQRSQNWDWQKTLELIQWVNKWDTIIWNDVWIGYNATILPGIKNWNWAIIWANATVTKDVEPYSIVWWNPAKIIRYRFDQETISILQEIQWRNWDIEKITENLDIILGNDILKLKNLI
;
A
#
# COMPACT_ATOMS: atom_id res chain seq x y z
N TYR A 1 37.83 -2.79 -23.21
CA TYR A 1 37.30 -1.41 -23.37
C TYR A 1 35.79 -1.48 -23.36
N LEU A 2 35.18 -1.34 -22.20
CA LEU A 2 33.74 -1.13 -22.04
C LEU A 2 33.46 0.34 -22.36
N LEU A 3 32.80 0.57 -23.50
CA LEU A 3 32.14 1.83 -23.78
C LEU A 3 31.00 2.01 -22.75
N PHE A 4 31.27 2.72 -21.68
CA PHE A 4 30.19 3.32 -20.91
C PHE A 4 29.57 4.41 -21.77
N VAL A 5 28.56 4.07 -22.51
CA VAL A 5 27.62 5.06 -23.06
C VAL A 5 26.87 5.61 -21.87
N ASN A 6 27.26 6.83 -21.51
CA ASN A 6 26.62 7.63 -20.49
C ASN A 6 25.20 8.01 -20.97
N ILE A 7 24.23 7.19 -20.72
CA ILE A 7 22.83 7.60 -20.70
C ILE A 7 22.32 7.18 -19.33
N MET A 8 22.47 8.07 -18.34
CA MET A 8 21.71 7.98 -17.12
C MET A 8 20.26 8.35 -17.46
N SER A 9 19.58 7.48 -18.20
CA SER A 9 18.14 7.55 -18.31
C SER A 9 17.56 6.64 -17.23
N TRP A 10 16.68 7.18 -16.44
CA TRP A 10 15.85 6.37 -15.56
C TRP A 10 15.13 5.30 -16.38
N PRO A 11 14.86 4.13 -15.80
CA PRO A 11 14.02 3.16 -16.47
C PRO A 11 12.66 3.79 -16.77
N ASN A 12 12.11 3.49 -17.93
CA ASN A 12 10.79 3.97 -18.31
C ASN A 12 9.73 3.36 -17.35
N PRO A 13 8.93 4.16 -16.63
CA PRO A 13 7.96 3.63 -15.69
C PRO A 13 6.84 2.82 -16.36
N ASN A 14 6.72 2.88 -17.68
CA ASN A 14 5.78 2.09 -18.47
C ASN A 14 6.34 0.74 -18.94
N GLU A 15 7.60 0.45 -18.64
CA GLU A 15 8.17 -0.88 -18.87
C GLU A 15 7.76 -1.82 -17.74
N LYS A 16 7.43 -3.08 -18.10
CA LYS A 16 7.08 -4.08 -17.10
C LYS A 16 8.25 -4.46 -16.20
N PHE A 17 9.41 -4.68 -16.82
CA PHE A 17 10.59 -5.22 -16.14
C PHE A 17 11.77 -4.27 -16.28
N PRO A 18 12.04 -3.43 -15.26
CA PRO A 18 13.17 -2.47 -15.32
C PRO A 18 14.54 -3.17 -15.31
N ILE A 19 14.59 -4.43 -14.87
CA ILE A 19 15.79 -5.28 -14.92
C ILE A 19 15.53 -6.43 -15.91
N PRO A 20 15.96 -6.33 -17.18
CA PRO A 20 15.62 -7.32 -18.20
C PRO A 20 16.02 -8.76 -17.85
N ALA A 21 17.11 -8.93 -17.11
CA ALA A 21 17.64 -10.23 -16.69
C ALA A 21 16.88 -10.87 -15.53
N TYR A 22 16.04 -10.10 -14.81
CA TYR A 22 15.30 -10.60 -13.64
C TYR A 22 13.82 -10.26 -13.75
N LYS A 23 13.01 -11.28 -14.02
CA LYS A 23 11.55 -11.15 -14.22
C LYS A 23 10.73 -11.24 -12.93
N GLY A 24 11.35 -11.55 -11.80
CA GLY A 24 10.70 -11.52 -10.49
C GLY A 24 10.40 -10.11 -10.00
N LEU A 25 11.09 -9.07 -10.51
CA LEU A 25 10.87 -7.68 -10.16
C LEU A 25 10.25 -6.91 -11.34
N GLY A 26 9.15 -6.22 -11.10
CA GLY A 26 8.49 -5.40 -12.12
C GLY A 26 7.85 -4.14 -11.58
N PHE A 27 7.72 -3.12 -12.44
CA PHE A 27 6.95 -1.92 -12.12
C PHE A 27 5.47 -2.25 -12.06
N LEU A 28 4.96 -2.28 -10.84
CA LEU A 28 3.69 -2.89 -10.47
C LEU A 28 2.50 -2.33 -11.26
N LYS A 29 2.46 -1.02 -11.55
CA LYS A 29 1.34 -0.41 -12.29
C LYS A 29 1.06 -1.08 -13.64
N ASN A 30 2.08 -1.68 -14.28
CA ASN A 30 1.97 -2.31 -15.59
C ASN A 30 1.40 -3.74 -15.54
N PHE A 31 1.10 -4.26 -14.37
CA PHE A 31 0.53 -5.60 -14.12
C PHE A 31 -0.89 -5.56 -13.57
N ILE A 32 -1.34 -4.39 -13.10
CA ILE A 32 -2.66 -4.22 -12.49
C ILE A 32 -3.76 -4.23 -13.56
N GLN A 33 -4.81 -5.00 -13.29
CA GLN A 33 -6.01 -5.09 -14.12
C GLN A 33 -7.27 -4.57 -13.40
N ASP A 34 -7.30 -4.68 -12.05
CA ASP A 34 -8.43 -4.19 -11.25
C ASP A 34 -8.40 -2.65 -11.15
N PRO A 35 -9.44 -1.94 -11.64
CA PRO A 35 -9.52 -0.47 -11.59
C PRO A 35 -9.55 0.10 -10.17
N ASN A 36 -9.83 -0.72 -9.16
CA ASN A 36 -9.80 -0.32 -7.75
C ASN A 36 -8.41 -0.42 -7.12
N ILE A 37 -7.40 -0.88 -7.87
CA ILE A 37 -6.00 -0.87 -7.44
C ILE A 37 -5.25 0.18 -8.26
N ILE A 38 -4.82 1.25 -7.61
CA ILE A 38 -4.13 2.38 -8.24
C ILE A 38 -2.68 2.36 -7.77
N VAL A 39 -1.74 2.36 -8.70
CA VAL A 39 -0.32 2.30 -8.39
C VAL A 39 0.44 3.42 -9.10
N GLY A 40 1.26 4.13 -8.35
CA GLY A 40 2.13 5.19 -8.85
C GLY A 40 3.38 4.70 -9.57
N ASP A 41 4.02 5.62 -10.30
CA ASP A 41 5.22 5.36 -11.08
C ASP A 41 6.38 4.85 -10.21
N TYR A 42 7.24 4.01 -10.79
CA TYR A 42 8.44 3.44 -10.16
C TYR A 42 8.20 2.57 -8.92
N THR A 43 6.94 2.35 -8.54
CA THR A 43 6.62 1.36 -7.51
C THR A 43 6.78 -0.02 -8.06
N TYR A 44 7.58 -0.85 -7.38
CA TYR A 44 7.84 -2.21 -7.81
C TYR A 44 7.35 -3.27 -6.81
N TYR A 45 7.04 -4.42 -7.32
CA TYR A 45 6.81 -5.65 -6.57
C TYR A 45 7.87 -6.66 -6.95
N ASP A 46 8.45 -7.31 -5.96
CA ASP A 46 9.44 -8.36 -6.13
C ASP A 46 8.87 -9.69 -5.66
N ASP A 47 8.60 -10.59 -6.62
CA ASP A 47 8.11 -11.94 -6.36
C ASP A 47 8.76 -12.92 -7.36
N PRO A 48 9.59 -13.85 -6.89
CA PRO A 48 10.22 -14.86 -7.74
C PRO A 48 9.23 -15.71 -8.54
N GLU A 49 7.98 -15.85 -8.05
CA GLU A 49 6.91 -16.60 -8.73
C GLU A 49 6.15 -15.75 -9.78
N GLY A 50 6.45 -14.46 -9.88
CA GLY A 50 5.93 -13.54 -10.87
C GLY A 50 5.17 -12.35 -10.28
N VAL A 51 5.44 -11.17 -10.86
CA VAL A 51 4.85 -9.89 -10.43
C VAL A 51 3.32 -9.87 -10.61
N GLU A 52 2.80 -10.62 -11.57
CA GLU A 52 1.36 -10.80 -11.83
C GLU A 52 0.59 -11.44 -10.68
N ASN A 53 1.27 -12.04 -9.72
CA ASN A 53 0.64 -12.61 -8.52
C ASN A 53 0.19 -11.53 -7.51
N PHE A 54 0.62 -10.28 -7.68
CA PHE A 54 0.28 -9.21 -6.73
C PHE A 54 -1.21 -9.10 -6.44
N GLU A 55 -2.07 -9.11 -7.46
CA GLU A 55 -3.52 -8.98 -7.25
C GLU A 55 -4.14 -10.13 -6.45
N LYS A 56 -3.53 -11.32 -6.45
CA LYS A 56 -3.94 -12.46 -5.63
C LYS A 56 -3.71 -12.22 -4.13
N ASN A 57 -2.81 -11.29 -3.81
CA ASN A 57 -2.50 -10.89 -2.43
C ASN A 57 -3.38 -9.72 -1.93
N VAL A 58 -4.24 -9.16 -2.79
CA VAL A 58 -5.25 -8.17 -2.41
C VAL A 58 -6.55 -8.93 -2.12
N LEU A 59 -6.75 -9.30 -0.86
CA LEU A 59 -7.75 -10.25 -0.41
C LEU A 59 -9.05 -9.55 0.02
N TYR A 60 -10.17 -10.28 -0.07
CA TYR A 60 -11.49 -9.82 0.39
C TYR A 60 -11.96 -8.52 -0.26
N ARG A 61 -11.74 -8.40 -1.56
CA ARG A 61 -12.38 -7.40 -2.41
C ARG A 61 -13.83 -7.76 -2.63
N SER A 62 -14.71 -6.77 -2.71
CA SER A 62 -16.12 -6.97 -3.01
C SER A 62 -16.62 -5.87 -3.94
N PRO A 63 -17.36 -6.19 -4.99
CA PRO A 63 -17.99 -5.19 -5.86
C PRO A 63 -19.08 -4.38 -5.14
N MET A 64 -19.56 -4.85 -3.99
CA MET A 64 -20.58 -4.15 -3.19
C MET A 64 -19.98 -3.12 -2.23
N ILE A 65 -18.66 -3.14 -2.01
CA ILE A 65 -17.97 -2.23 -1.10
C ILE A 65 -16.96 -1.45 -1.93
N GLU A 66 -17.33 -0.25 -2.32
CA GLU A 66 -16.47 0.64 -3.10
C GLU A 66 -15.34 1.15 -2.22
N ASN A 67 -14.20 0.49 -2.26
CA ASN A 67 -12.97 0.91 -1.63
C ASN A 67 -11.77 0.55 -2.50
N LYS A 68 -10.75 1.36 -2.44
CA LYS A 68 -9.56 1.27 -3.28
C LYS A 68 -8.33 0.88 -2.47
N LEU A 69 -7.40 0.22 -3.15
CA LEU A 69 -6.01 0.14 -2.73
C LEU A 69 -5.22 1.17 -3.55
N ILE A 70 -4.70 2.20 -2.89
CA ILE A 70 -3.94 3.27 -3.53
C ILE A 70 -2.49 3.15 -3.06
N ILE A 71 -1.57 2.98 -3.98
CA ILE A 71 -0.14 2.88 -3.72
C ILE A 71 0.57 4.01 -4.48
N GLY A 72 1.33 4.81 -3.79
CA GLY A 72 2.06 5.95 -4.33
C GLY A 72 3.25 5.56 -5.22
N LYS A 73 4.13 6.54 -5.46
CA LYS A 73 5.34 6.37 -6.26
C LYS A 73 6.50 5.82 -5.43
N PHE A 74 7.46 5.18 -6.07
CA PHE A 74 8.74 4.74 -5.49
C PHE A 74 8.60 3.75 -4.33
N CYS A 75 7.46 3.08 -4.16
CA CYS A 75 7.32 2.06 -3.13
C CYS A 75 8.05 0.78 -3.51
N ALA A 76 8.64 0.13 -2.50
CA ALA A 76 9.29 -1.17 -2.61
C ALA A 76 8.44 -2.21 -1.90
N ILE A 77 7.85 -3.16 -2.63
CA ILE A 77 6.96 -4.17 -2.07
C ILE A 77 7.58 -5.55 -2.28
N ALA A 78 7.85 -6.25 -1.18
CA ALA A 78 8.45 -7.57 -1.21
C ALA A 78 7.41 -8.67 -1.38
N THR A 79 7.88 -9.87 -1.73
CA THR A 79 7.12 -11.10 -1.89
C THR A 79 6.17 -11.36 -0.72
N GLY A 80 4.96 -11.81 -1.04
CA GLY A 80 3.98 -12.29 -0.06
C GLY A 80 3.29 -11.21 0.77
N VAL A 81 3.53 -9.92 0.50
CA VAL A 81 2.78 -8.82 1.13
C VAL A 81 1.31 -8.95 0.81
N LYS A 82 0.45 -8.86 1.84
CA LYS A 82 -1.01 -9.00 1.71
C LYS A 82 -1.72 -7.73 2.11
N PHE A 83 -2.71 -7.36 1.31
CA PHE A 83 -3.65 -6.28 1.62
C PHE A 83 -5.02 -6.88 1.89
N ILE A 84 -5.51 -6.73 3.12
CA ILE A 84 -6.85 -7.19 3.50
C ILE A 84 -7.82 -6.04 3.21
N MET A 85 -8.82 -6.30 2.39
CA MET A 85 -9.81 -5.29 2.03
C MET A 85 -11.09 -5.44 2.86
N ASN A 86 -12.00 -4.49 2.72
CA ASN A 86 -13.13 -4.31 3.64
C ASN A 86 -14.12 -5.48 3.71
N ALA A 87 -14.20 -6.34 2.70
CA ALA A 87 -15.09 -7.51 2.74
C ALA A 87 -14.68 -8.58 3.78
N ALA A 88 -13.51 -8.43 4.42
CA ALA A 88 -13.10 -9.29 5.54
C ALA A 88 -13.76 -8.91 6.88
N ASN A 89 -14.39 -7.72 6.98
CA ASN A 89 -14.93 -7.24 8.25
C ASN A 89 -16.26 -7.93 8.59
N HIS A 90 -16.42 -8.30 9.85
CA HIS A 90 -17.65 -8.82 10.42
C HIS A 90 -18.22 -7.84 11.44
N LYS A 91 -19.55 -7.81 11.57
CA LYS A 91 -20.22 -7.06 12.62
C LYS A 91 -19.89 -7.70 13.97
N ILE A 92 -19.39 -6.90 14.92
CA ILE A 92 -18.87 -7.40 16.21
C ILE A 92 -19.71 -6.96 17.43
N ASP A 93 -20.75 -6.16 17.22
CA ASP A 93 -21.63 -5.62 18.25
C ASP A 93 -22.87 -6.49 18.49
N GLY A 94 -22.99 -7.64 17.81
CA GLY A 94 -24.02 -8.64 18.05
C GLY A 94 -23.55 -9.78 18.97
N ILE A 95 -24.49 -10.60 19.45
CA ILE A 95 -24.19 -11.81 20.23
C ILE A 95 -23.33 -12.79 19.42
N SER A 96 -23.53 -12.84 18.10
CA SER A 96 -22.76 -13.68 17.19
C SER A 96 -22.12 -12.82 16.11
N THR A 97 -20.86 -13.11 15.78
CA THR A 97 -20.16 -12.55 14.64
C THR A 97 -20.41 -13.34 13.34
N TYR A 98 -21.13 -14.48 13.43
CA TYR A 98 -21.38 -15.32 12.27
C TYR A 98 -22.40 -14.66 11.33
N PRO A 99 -22.08 -14.53 10.05
CA PRO A 99 -22.87 -13.76 9.10
C PRO A 99 -24.03 -14.60 8.52
N PHE A 100 -24.97 -15.01 9.34
CA PHE A 100 -26.10 -15.87 8.96
C PHE A 100 -26.83 -15.40 7.69
N GLY A 101 -26.95 -14.08 7.50
CA GLY A 101 -27.72 -13.49 6.40
C GLY A 101 -27.12 -13.70 5.01
N ILE A 102 -25.77 -13.87 4.90
CA ILE A 102 -25.14 -14.01 3.57
C ILE A 102 -25.45 -15.35 2.88
N PHE A 103 -25.97 -16.34 3.63
CA PHE A 103 -26.28 -17.67 3.11
C PHE A 103 -27.71 -17.77 2.54
N GLY A 104 -28.49 -16.67 2.54
CA GLY A 104 -29.83 -16.61 1.97
C GLY A 104 -30.87 -17.55 2.62
N GLY A 105 -31.93 -17.85 1.87
CA GLY A 105 -33.00 -18.76 2.27
C GLY A 105 -33.75 -18.32 3.52
N GLU A 106 -34.28 -19.28 4.30
CA GLU A 106 -35.04 -19.04 5.53
C GLU A 106 -34.29 -18.21 6.58
N ARG A 107 -32.94 -18.23 6.56
CA ARG A 107 -32.09 -17.42 7.45
C ARG A 107 -32.19 -15.95 7.14
N MET A 108 -32.17 -15.58 5.87
CA MET A 108 -32.37 -14.20 5.43
C MET A 108 -33.80 -13.75 5.73
N GLU A 109 -34.80 -14.60 5.46
CA GLU A 109 -36.20 -14.32 5.77
C GLU A 109 -36.44 -14.14 7.28
N SER A 110 -35.77 -14.91 8.12
CA SER A 110 -35.83 -14.75 9.56
C SER A 110 -35.25 -13.43 10.02
N LEU A 111 -34.12 -12.99 9.44
CA LEU A 111 -33.56 -11.67 9.70
C LEU A 111 -34.51 -10.54 9.25
N GLN A 112 -35.09 -10.66 8.07
CA GLN A 112 -36.06 -9.70 7.54
C GLN A 112 -37.28 -9.59 8.47
N ARG A 113 -37.82 -10.70 8.94
CA ARG A 113 -38.96 -10.73 9.86
C ARG A 113 -38.61 -10.18 11.27
N SER A 114 -37.49 -10.60 11.84
CA SER A 114 -37.15 -10.30 13.23
C SER A 114 -36.67 -8.87 13.45
N GLN A 115 -36.08 -8.24 12.42
CA GLN A 115 -35.45 -6.93 12.54
C GLN A 115 -36.03 -5.86 11.60
N ASN A 116 -37.19 -6.14 10.96
CA ASN A 116 -37.71 -5.31 9.86
C ASN A 116 -36.57 -4.94 8.89
N TRP A 117 -35.83 -5.99 8.46
CA TRP A 117 -34.66 -5.81 7.60
C TRP A 117 -35.13 -5.36 6.22
N ASP A 118 -34.69 -4.20 5.82
CA ASP A 118 -34.92 -3.62 4.51
C ASP A 118 -33.61 -3.31 3.81
N TRP A 119 -33.72 -2.72 2.62
CA TRP A 119 -32.54 -2.29 1.87
C TRP A 119 -31.70 -1.23 2.60
N GLN A 120 -32.34 -0.35 3.37
CA GLN A 120 -31.67 0.68 4.16
C GLN A 120 -30.73 0.05 5.20
N LYS A 121 -31.15 -0.96 5.93
CA LYS A 121 -30.32 -1.69 6.88
C LYS A 121 -29.16 -2.47 6.22
N THR A 122 -29.39 -2.93 4.99
CA THR A 122 -28.29 -3.53 4.19
C THR A 122 -27.23 -2.48 3.86
N LEU A 123 -27.64 -1.27 3.45
CA LEU A 123 -26.70 -0.17 3.21
C LEU A 123 -25.96 0.26 4.49
N GLU A 124 -26.65 0.34 5.61
CA GLU A 124 -26.03 0.64 6.91
C GLU A 124 -24.98 -0.41 7.29
N LEU A 125 -25.24 -1.70 7.06
CA LEU A 125 -24.26 -2.76 7.28
C LEU A 125 -23.05 -2.62 6.36
N ILE A 126 -23.25 -2.35 5.08
CA ILE A 126 -22.17 -2.10 4.12
C ILE A 126 -21.33 -0.91 4.55
N GLN A 127 -21.96 0.20 4.96
CA GLN A 127 -21.27 1.38 5.48
C GLN A 127 -20.51 1.07 6.77
N TRP A 128 -21.06 0.27 7.65
CA TRP A 128 -20.42 -0.10 8.91
C TRP A 128 -19.15 -0.93 8.70
N VAL A 129 -19.13 -1.86 7.72
CA VAL A 129 -17.94 -2.67 7.43
C VAL A 129 -16.90 -1.91 6.60
N ASN A 130 -17.28 -0.81 5.94
CA ASN A 130 -16.39 -0.03 5.09
C ASN A 130 -15.49 0.88 5.94
N LYS A 131 -14.18 0.62 5.92
CA LYS A 131 -13.13 1.42 6.57
C LYS A 131 -12.42 2.37 5.61
N TRP A 132 -13.04 2.67 4.47
CA TRP A 132 -12.49 3.51 3.41
C TRP A 132 -11.31 2.88 2.66
N ASP A 133 -10.64 3.69 1.84
CA ASP A 133 -9.51 3.26 1.05
C ASP A 133 -8.30 2.90 1.91
N THR A 134 -7.56 1.89 1.49
CA THR A 134 -6.23 1.59 2.02
C THR A 134 -5.21 2.36 1.20
N ILE A 135 -4.39 3.19 1.86
CA ILE A 135 -3.47 4.12 1.18
C ILE A 135 -2.05 3.85 1.64
N ILE A 136 -1.21 3.48 0.69
CA ILE A 136 0.24 3.45 0.83
C ILE A 136 0.77 4.68 0.10
N TRP A 137 1.35 5.63 0.84
CA TRP A 137 1.89 6.84 0.24
C TRP A 137 3.20 6.54 -0.51
N ASN A 138 4.02 7.56 -0.76
CA ASN A 138 5.20 7.40 -1.60
C ASN A 138 6.42 6.90 -0.79
N ASP A 139 7.34 6.20 -1.48
CA ASP A 139 8.61 5.72 -0.94
C ASP A 139 8.44 4.89 0.36
N VAL A 140 7.42 4.06 0.38
CA VAL A 140 7.18 3.10 1.49
C VAL A 140 7.84 1.77 1.14
N TRP A 141 8.63 1.25 2.08
CA TRP A 141 9.17 -0.10 1.97
C TRP A 141 8.32 -1.06 2.79
N ILE A 142 7.75 -2.07 2.11
CA ILE A 142 6.95 -3.13 2.73
C ILE A 142 7.71 -4.45 2.62
N GLY A 143 8.15 -4.93 3.76
CA GLY A 143 8.97 -6.15 3.87
C GLY A 143 8.16 -7.43 3.65
N TYR A 144 8.89 -8.51 3.44
CA TYR A 144 8.38 -9.86 3.15
C TYR A 144 7.23 -10.29 4.05
N ASN A 145 6.16 -10.82 3.46
CA ASN A 145 4.97 -11.34 4.17
C ASN A 145 4.27 -10.36 5.13
N ALA A 146 4.51 -9.05 5.03
CA ALA A 146 3.73 -8.11 5.82
C ALA A 146 2.25 -8.13 5.43
N THR A 147 1.37 -7.86 6.39
CA THR A 147 -0.08 -7.80 6.18
C THR A 147 -0.62 -6.43 6.57
N ILE A 148 -1.34 -5.78 5.67
CA ILE A 148 -1.95 -4.48 5.86
C ILE A 148 -3.45 -4.66 5.99
N LEU A 149 -4.05 -4.20 7.10
CA LEU A 149 -5.49 -4.28 7.35
C LEU A 149 -6.27 -3.18 6.62
N PRO A 150 -7.61 -3.32 6.48
CA PRO A 150 -8.43 -2.39 5.72
C PRO A 150 -8.41 -0.96 6.28
N GLY A 151 -8.44 0.03 5.38
CA GLY A 151 -8.57 1.43 5.71
C GLY A 151 -7.33 2.07 6.34
N ILE A 152 -6.20 1.37 6.33
CA ILE A 152 -4.94 1.85 6.89
C ILE A 152 -4.26 2.83 5.93
N LYS A 153 -3.64 3.85 6.50
CA LYS A 153 -2.80 4.81 5.79
C LYS A 153 -1.35 4.64 6.24
N ASN A 154 -0.49 4.17 5.35
CA ASN A 154 0.95 4.12 5.56
C ASN A 154 1.57 5.36 4.92
N TRP A 155 2.02 6.29 5.76
CA TRP A 155 2.52 7.58 5.30
C TRP A 155 3.89 7.48 4.63
N ASN A 156 4.26 8.51 3.89
CA ASN A 156 5.49 8.57 3.10
C ASN A 156 6.72 8.13 3.91
N TRP A 157 7.64 7.40 3.25
CA TRP A 157 8.95 6.97 3.77
C TRP A 157 8.90 6.03 4.98
N ALA A 158 7.72 5.48 5.30
CA ALA A 158 7.61 4.46 6.34
C ALA A 158 8.25 3.14 5.91
N ILE A 159 8.72 2.39 6.87
CA ILE A 159 9.23 1.02 6.67
C ILE A 159 8.35 0.06 7.48
N ILE A 160 7.71 -0.86 6.77
CA ILE A 160 6.97 -1.98 7.35
C ILE A 160 7.89 -3.19 7.34
N TRP A 161 8.29 -3.66 8.51
CA TRP A 161 9.22 -4.79 8.60
C TRP A 161 8.57 -6.10 8.14
N ALA A 162 9.40 -7.08 7.80
CA ALA A 162 8.92 -8.41 7.39
C ALA A 162 8.00 -9.04 8.46
N ASN A 163 6.94 -9.72 8.01
CA ASN A 163 5.92 -10.38 8.84
C ASN A 163 5.15 -9.45 9.81
N ALA A 164 5.25 -8.14 9.66
CA ALA A 164 4.47 -7.21 10.45
C ALA A 164 2.99 -7.23 10.05
N THR A 165 2.08 -7.10 11.03
CA THR A 165 0.64 -6.93 10.78
C THR A 165 0.24 -5.51 11.16
N VAL A 166 0.01 -4.68 10.14
CA VAL A 166 -0.34 -3.26 10.30
C VAL A 166 -1.82 -3.13 10.55
N THR A 167 -2.18 -2.71 11.75
CA THR A 167 -3.57 -2.60 12.24
C THR A 167 -4.02 -1.16 12.47
N LYS A 168 -3.11 -0.19 12.34
CA LYS A 168 -3.32 1.25 12.50
C LYS A 168 -2.45 2.02 11.53
N ASP A 169 -2.77 3.27 11.30
CA ASP A 169 -1.96 4.17 10.47
C ASP A 169 -0.50 4.20 10.95
N VAL A 170 0.41 4.29 9.98
CA VAL A 170 1.86 4.29 10.21
C VAL A 170 2.39 5.68 9.91
N GLU A 171 3.09 6.26 10.88
CA GLU A 171 3.60 7.62 10.80
C GLU A 171 4.73 7.76 9.75
N PRO A 172 4.92 8.98 9.17
CA PRO A 172 6.01 9.24 8.24
C PRO A 172 7.36 8.91 8.84
N TYR A 173 8.26 8.32 8.04
CA TYR A 173 9.63 7.96 8.45
C TYR A 173 9.73 7.00 9.65
N SER A 174 8.60 6.42 10.11
CA SER A 174 8.67 5.40 11.16
C SER A 174 9.04 4.03 10.60
N ILE A 175 9.69 3.24 11.43
CA ILE A 175 9.93 1.82 11.20
C ILE A 175 9.03 1.05 12.14
N VAL A 176 8.12 0.23 11.60
CA VAL A 176 7.20 -0.57 12.39
C VAL A 176 7.46 -2.06 12.24
N TRP A 177 7.22 -2.80 13.30
CA TRP A 177 7.45 -4.23 13.40
C TRP A 177 6.43 -4.90 14.33
N TRP A 178 6.29 -6.21 14.24
CA TRP A 178 5.48 -7.06 15.11
C TRP A 178 4.02 -7.27 14.64
N ASN A 179 3.28 -8.06 15.42
CA ASN A 179 1.84 -8.30 15.27
C ASN A 179 1.12 -8.09 16.62
N PRO A 180 0.31 -7.03 16.81
CA PRO A 180 0.13 -5.90 15.88
C PRO A 180 1.37 -5.01 15.77
N ALA A 181 1.55 -4.39 14.61
CA ALA A 181 2.71 -3.55 14.32
C ALA A 181 2.81 -2.35 15.28
N LYS A 182 4.03 -2.11 15.77
CA LYS A 182 4.39 -1.00 16.66
C LYS A 182 5.61 -0.29 16.13
N ILE A 183 5.71 1.01 16.38
CA ILE A 183 6.89 1.79 16.03
C ILE A 183 8.08 1.29 16.85
N ILE A 184 9.17 0.91 16.17
CA ILE A 184 10.46 0.58 16.78
C ILE A 184 11.27 1.85 16.99
N ARG A 185 11.35 2.66 15.93
CA ARG A 185 12.06 3.94 15.88
C ARG A 185 11.66 4.73 14.65
N TYR A 186 12.08 5.96 14.58
CA TYR A 186 12.07 6.77 13.36
C TYR A 186 13.41 6.65 12.62
N ARG A 187 13.40 6.90 11.31
CA ARG A 187 14.60 6.91 10.46
C ARG A 187 15.51 8.08 10.79
N PHE A 188 14.92 9.20 11.16
CA PHE A 188 15.57 10.47 11.46
C PHE A 188 14.97 11.09 12.73
N ASP A 189 15.60 12.13 13.26
CA ASP A 189 15.01 12.98 14.30
C ASP A 189 13.84 13.83 13.75
N GLN A 190 13.06 14.41 14.65
CA GLN A 190 11.83 15.11 14.30
C GLN A 190 12.07 16.37 13.47
N GLU A 191 13.20 17.08 13.69
CA GLU A 191 13.57 18.26 12.93
C GLU A 191 13.87 17.89 11.47
N THR A 192 14.69 16.87 11.28
CA THR A 192 15.00 16.31 9.95
C THR A 192 13.74 15.82 9.22
N ILE A 193 12.85 15.11 9.92
CA ILE A 193 11.57 14.66 9.35
C ILE A 193 10.74 15.84 8.86
N SER A 194 10.65 16.92 9.63
CA SER A 194 9.90 18.12 9.25
C SER A 194 10.46 18.74 7.98
N ILE A 195 11.77 18.88 7.89
CA ILE A 195 12.45 19.41 6.70
C ILE A 195 12.19 18.55 5.47
N LEU A 196 12.32 17.22 5.60
CA LEU A 196 12.09 16.28 4.49
C LEU A 196 10.62 16.27 4.02
N GLN A 197 9.67 16.52 4.92
CA GLN A 197 8.26 16.66 4.57
C GLN A 197 7.97 17.96 3.80
N GLU A 198 8.72 19.03 4.05
CA GLU A 198 8.63 20.29 3.30
C GLU A 198 9.22 20.15 1.90
N ILE A 199 10.38 19.51 1.77
CA ILE A 199 11.11 19.36 0.50
C ILE A 199 10.29 18.58 -0.53
N GLN A 200 9.63 17.49 -0.12
CA GLN A 200 8.80 16.64 -0.96
C GLN A 200 9.45 16.24 -2.30
N TRP A 201 10.72 15.85 -2.29
CA TRP A 201 11.51 15.51 -3.47
C TRP A 201 10.82 14.54 -4.43
N ARG A 202 9.93 13.67 -3.94
CA ARG A 202 9.12 12.73 -4.73
C ARG A 202 8.20 13.40 -5.75
N ASN A 203 7.92 14.70 -5.59
CA ASN A 203 7.10 15.51 -6.50
C ASN A 203 7.94 16.20 -7.57
N TRP A 204 9.27 16.12 -7.48
CA TRP A 204 10.14 16.63 -8.51
C TRP A 204 9.99 15.81 -9.79
N ASP A 205 10.30 16.41 -10.93
CA ASP A 205 10.44 15.65 -12.17
C ASP A 205 11.62 14.69 -12.08
N ILE A 206 11.59 13.68 -12.94
CA ILE A 206 12.56 12.59 -12.87
C ILE A 206 13.97 13.05 -13.22
N GLU A 207 14.09 14.08 -14.05
CA GLU A 207 15.35 14.71 -14.44
C GLU A 207 16.00 15.34 -13.21
N LYS A 208 15.25 16.17 -12.45
CA LYS A 208 15.75 16.80 -11.21
C LYS A 208 16.14 15.76 -10.16
N ILE A 209 15.35 14.66 -10.03
CA ILE A 209 15.71 13.55 -9.14
C ILE A 209 17.03 12.92 -9.58
N THR A 210 17.19 12.65 -10.89
CA THR A 210 18.40 12.02 -11.47
C THR A 210 19.65 12.88 -11.23
N GLU A 211 19.55 14.17 -11.47
CA GLU A 211 20.66 15.11 -11.27
C GLU A 211 21.12 15.24 -9.81
N ASN A 212 20.25 14.90 -8.87
CA ASN A 212 20.49 15.04 -7.44
C ASN A 212 20.46 13.71 -6.67
N LEU A 213 20.65 12.57 -7.36
CA LEU A 213 20.63 11.24 -6.75
C LEU A 213 21.66 11.07 -5.63
N ASP A 214 22.85 11.62 -5.79
CA ASP A 214 23.90 11.56 -4.79
C ASP A 214 23.50 12.24 -3.48
N ILE A 215 22.73 13.33 -3.56
CA ILE A 215 22.19 14.03 -2.40
C ILE A 215 21.00 13.28 -1.80
N ILE A 216 20.09 12.78 -2.65
CA ILE A 216 18.90 12.03 -2.22
C ILE A 216 19.29 10.69 -1.54
N LEU A 217 20.27 9.99 -2.08
CA LEU A 217 20.79 8.74 -1.52
C LEU A 217 21.77 8.95 -0.35
N GLY A 218 22.24 10.17 -0.19
CA GLY A 218 23.09 10.58 0.92
C GLY A 218 22.31 10.87 2.20
N ASN A 219 22.99 11.51 3.14
CA ASN A 219 22.41 11.93 4.42
C ASN A 219 22.59 13.43 4.71
N ASP A 220 22.99 14.21 3.70
CA ASP A 220 23.22 15.65 3.82
C ASP A 220 21.93 16.43 3.56
N ILE A 221 21.13 16.57 4.63
CA ILE A 221 19.82 17.24 4.58
C ILE A 221 19.95 18.73 4.22
N LEU A 222 21.08 19.37 4.61
CA LEU A 222 21.29 20.78 4.30
C LEU A 222 21.50 21.01 2.80
N LYS A 223 22.26 20.12 2.13
CA LYS A 223 22.37 20.17 0.67
C LYS A 223 21.04 19.98 -0.01
N LEU A 224 20.25 18.99 0.45
CA LEU A 224 18.93 18.73 -0.10
C LEU A 224 18.00 19.95 0.05
N LYS A 225 18.03 20.63 1.19
CA LYS A 225 17.24 21.83 1.46
C LYS A 225 17.60 22.99 0.53
N ASN A 226 18.85 23.11 0.11
CA ASN A 226 19.31 24.17 -0.79
C ASN A 226 18.86 23.98 -2.26
N LEU A 227 18.18 22.87 -2.58
CA LEU A 227 17.65 22.59 -3.92
C LEU A 227 16.21 23.11 -4.13
N ILE A 228 15.57 23.66 -3.08
CA ILE A 228 14.23 24.28 -3.11
C ILE A 228 14.34 25.84 -2.96
#